data_12eb55b1625a1a9f90ba7a3fb4a64491
#
_entry.id   12eb55b1625a1a9f90ba7a3fb4a64491
#
_cell.length_a   1.000
_cell.length_b   1.000
_cell.length_c   1.000
_cell.angle_alpha   90.00
_cell.angle_beta   90.00
_cell.angle_gamma   90.00
#
_symmetry.space_group_name_H-M   'P 1'
#
loop_
_entity.id
_entity.type
_entity.pdbx_description
1 polymer ?
#
loop_
_entity_poly.entity_id
_entity_poly.type
_entity_poly.pdbx_seq_one_letter_code
_entity_poly.pdbx_strand_id
1 'polypeptide(L)'
;MSHQPNRISFDNTEYAFAYKSDQELKKAHFLFRAMGNPFMLKLGLAITPWAIRFHFPFTRSAIRQTLFSQFVGGETLSETAGVADKLEKYQVQVILDYGVEGGQGEGAFDHATDEFIRVIDYAATQHNIPFMSIKVTGVARFGLLEKMDSLMQQREGTLMKRYHAVVELLPAAEQEEWKKVVSRLQRICEDASNKNIGVLVDAEESWIQDPVDALTILMMDTFNRSKAVVFNTIQLYRHDRLAFLKDSHEAASQRNFILGSKLVRGAYMEKERKRAADLGYPSPIQPDKTACDNDYNEAVAFCIQHIDRISLIVASHNEYSNLYTTVLMEEKGIAHNHPHVHFSQLFGMSDNITFNLASHGYRVSKYLPFGPIKDVIPYLMRRAQENSSVAGQTGRELGLIEKELIRRKR
;
A
#
# COMPACT_ATOMS: atom_id res chain seq x y z
N MET A 1 -10.12 35.11 -24.39
CA MET A 1 -8.97 34.19 -24.10
C MET A 1 -9.50 33.14 -23.17
N SER A 2 -9.80 31.95 -23.67
CA SER A 2 -10.27 30.81 -22.89
C SER A 2 -9.11 30.36 -22.01
N HIS A 3 -9.23 30.50 -20.70
CA HIS A 3 -8.38 29.81 -19.74
C HIS A 3 -8.54 28.31 -19.99
N GLN A 4 -7.60 27.70 -20.73
CA GLN A 4 -7.44 26.25 -20.63
C GLN A 4 -7.10 25.96 -19.16
N PRO A 5 -7.85 25.09 -18.49
CA PRO A 5 -7.48 24.69 -17.13
C PRO A 5 -6.04 24.17 -17.18
N ASN A 6 -5.24 24.56 -16.21
CA ASN A 6 -3.83 24.18 -16.10
C ASN A 6 -3.79 22.66 -15.85
N ARG A 7 -3.83 21.87 -16.94
CA ARG A 7 -3.88 20.40 -16.86
C ARG A 7 -2.62 19.92 -16.15
N ILE A 8 -2.82 19.11 -15.15
CA ILE A 8 -1.72 18.47 -14.42
C ILE A 8 -0.78 17.76 -15.38
N SER A 9 0.52 17.96 -15.22
CA SER A 9 1.57 17.26 -15.97
C SER A 9 2.56 16.62 -15.01
N PHE A 10 2.86 15.35 -15.22
CA PHE A 10 3.87 14.62 -14.46
C PHE A 10 5.29 14.79 -15.01
N ASP A 11 5.48 15.68 -16.00
CA ASP A 11 6.79 16.03 -16.56
C ASP A 11 7.46 17.23 -15.89
N ASN A 12 6.77 17.90 -14.95
CA ASN A 12 7.32 19.02 -14.21
C ASN A 12 8.27 18.52 -13.12
N THR A 13 9.57 18.56 -13.39
CA THR A 13 10.61 18.10 -12.46
C THR A 13 10.89 19.09 -11.35
N GLU A 14 10.56 20.37 -11.52
CA GLU A 14 10.71 21.39 -10.49
C GLU A 14 9.83 21.08 -9.27
N TYR A 15 8.54 20.81 -9.49
CA TYR A 15 7.65 20.35 -8.42
C TYR A 15 8.06 18.96 -7.90
N ALA A 16 8.32 18.02 -8.82
CA ALA A 16 8.63 16.64 -8.49
C ALA A 16 9.76 16.49 -7.46
N PHE A 17 10.80 17.30 -7.59
CA PHE A 17 12.01 17.18 -6.78
C PHE A 17 12.28 18.39 -5.88
N ALA A 18 11.32 19.31 -5.73
CA ALA A 18 11.47 20.51 -4.90
C ALA A 18 11.93 20.19 -3.46
N TYR A 19 11.46 19.06 -2.92
CA TYR A 19 11.78 18.63 -1.55
C TYR A 19 13.19 18.02 -1.39
N LYS A 20 13.86 17.66 -2.49
CA LYS A 20 15.20 17.05 -2.46
C LYS A 20 16.30 18.11 -2.63
N SER A 21 17.32 18.05 -1.80
CA SER A 21 18.57 18.77 -2.02
C SER A 21 19.35 18.19 -3.21
N ASP A 22 20.31 18.94 -3.73
CA ASP A 22 21.17 18.46 -4.84
C ASP A 22 21.95 17.19 -4.47
N GLN A 23 22.35 17.06 -3.20
CA GLN A 23 23.04 15.87 -2.72
C GLN A 23 22.11 14.66 -2.69
N GLU A 24 20.87 14.81 -2.20
CA GLU A 24 19.87 13.76 -2.20
C GLU A 24 19.49 13.34 -3.62
N LEU A 25 19.38 14.31 -4.54
CA LEU A 25 19.08 14.02 -5.93
C LEU A 25 20.21 13.25 -6.63
N LYS A 26 21.47 13.61 -6.36
CA LYS A 26 22.65 12.87 -6.87
C LYS A 26 22.73 11.45 -6.29
N LYS A 27 22.39 11.27 -5.00
CA LYS A 27 22.33 9.94 -4.39
C LYS A 27 21.22 9.09 -5.02
N ALA A 28 20.03 9.66 -5.22
CA ALA A 28 18.93 8.98 -5.92
C ALA A 28 19.33 8.59 -7.36
N HIS A 29 19.95 9.49 -8.10
CA HIS A 29 20.49 9.22 -9.44
C HIS A 29 21.44 8.01 -9.45
N PHE A 30 22.43 8.00 -8.55
CA PHE A 30 23.38 6.88 -8.43
C PHE A 30 22.65 5.56 -8.13
N LEU A 31 21.69 5.59 -7.17
CA LEU A 31 20.97 4.40 -6.75
C LEU A 31 20.10 3.84 -7.86
N PHE A 32 19.29 4.67 -8.53
CA PHE A 32 18.44 4.24 -9.66
C PHE A 32 19.26 3.73 -10.83
N ARG A 33 20.40 4.36 -11.13
CA ARG A 33 21.33 3.87 -12.14
C ARG A 33 21.94 2.50 -11.79
N ALA A 34 22.28 2.28 -10.52
CA ALA A 34 22.79 0.98 -10.04
C ALA A 34 21.70 -0.11 -10.10
N MET A 35 20.46 0.18 -9.69
CA MET A 35 19.32 -0.75 -9.78
C MET A 35 18.91 -1.05 -11.23
N GLY A 36 19.10 -0.12 -12.15
CA GLY A 36 18.88 -0.32 -13.58
C GLY A 36 19.90 -1.25 -14.25
N ASN A 37 21.00 -1.58 -13.57
CA ASN A 37 21.99 -2.53 -14.07
C ASN A 37 21.69 -3.95 -13.58
N PRO A 38 21.29 -4.91 -14.47
CA PRO A 38 20.89 -6.27 -14.06
C PRO A 38 21.96 -7.05 -13.31
N PHE A 39 23.25 -6.83 -13.63
CA PHE A 39 24.35 -7.51 -12.95
C PHE A 39 24.53 -6.99 -11.52
N MET A 40 24.57 -5.67 -11.34
CA MET A 40 24.68 -5.05 -10.02
C MET A 40 23.50 -5.41 -9.12
N LEU A 41 22.28 -5.44 -9.70
CA LEU A 41 21.09 -5.81 -8.97
C LEU A 41 21.13 -7.28 -8.51
N LYS A 42 21.42 -8.22 -9.42
CA LYS A 42 21.52 -9.66 -9.07
C LYS A 42 22.56 -9.89 -7.97
N LEU A 43 23.73 -9.23 -8.08
CA LEU A 43 24.78 -9.31 -7.09
C LEU A 43 24.30 -8.75 -5.73
N GLY A 44 23.66 -7.59 -5.72
CA GLY A 44 23.10 -6.96 -4.51
C GLY A 44 22.05 -7.84 -3.84
N LEU A 45 21.10 -8.38 -4.62
CA LEU A 45 20.05 -9.26 -4.10
C LEU A 45 20.61 -10.57 -3.51
N ALA A 46 21.66 -11.12 -4.11
CA ALA A 46 22.28 -12.36 -3.63
C ALA A 46 23.13 -12.13 -2.36
N ILE A 47 23.89 -11.04 -2.31
CA ILE A 47 24.86 -10.79 -1.23
C ILE A 47 24.19 -10.18 0.01
N THR A 48 23.21 -9.30 -0.16
CA THR A 48 22.63 -8.52 0.95
C THR A 48 22.08 -9.40 2.08
N PRO A 49 21.23 -10.43 1.85
CA PRO A 49 20.71 -11.27 2.92
C PRO A 49 21.81 -12.03 3.66
N TRP A 50 22.81 -12.51 2.92
CA TRP A 50 23.96 -13.21 3.49
C TRP A 50 24.83 -12.30 4.34
N ALA A 51 25.16 -11.12 3.83
CA ALA A 51 25.98 -10.14 4.56
C ALA A 51 25.30 -9.65 5.86
N ILE A 52 23.96 -9.53 5.87
CA ILE A 52 23.19 -9.20 7.08
C ILE A 52 23.22 -10.39 8.07
N ARG A 53 22.95 -11.60 7.58
CA ARG A 53 22.91 -12.81 8.41
C ARG A 53 24.23 -13.05 9.15
N PHE A 54 25.35 -12.79 8.50
CA PHE A 54 26.71 -12.97 9.06
C PHE A 54 27.30 -11.69 9.68
N HIS A 55 26.48 -10.64 9.86
CA HIS A 55 26.91 -9.36 10.49
C HIS A 55 28.17 -8.77 9.87
N PHE A 56 28.31 -8.83 8.54
CA PHE A 56 29.48 -8.32 7.85
C PHE A 56 29.68 -6.83 8.18
N PRO A 57 30.91 -6.39 8.54
CA PRO A 57 31.17 -5.02 8.92
C PRO A 57 30.76 -4.05 7.80
N PHE A 58 30.23 -2.89 8.18
CA PHE A 58 29.75 -1.81 7.31
C PHE A 58 28.49 -2.12 6.47
N THR A 59 27.99 -3.38 6.39
CA THR A 59 26.79 -3.71 5.60
C THR A 59 25.57 -2.90 6.03
N ARG A 60 25.33 -2.83 7.35
CA ARG A 60 24.18 -2.06 7.88
C ARG A 60 24.31 -0.57 7.53
N SER A 61 25.50 0.01 7.64
CA SER A 61 25.76 1.41 7.29
C SER A 61 25.56 1.66 5.79
N ALA A 62 26.05 0.75 4.94
CA ALA A 62 25.88 0.85 3.49
C ALA A 62 24.40 0.80 3.08
N ILE A 63 23.62 -0.16 3.64
CA ILE A 63 22.17 -0.25 3.38
C ILE A 63 21.45 1.01 3.88
N ARG A 64 21.79 1.49 5.09
CA ARG A 64 21.18 2.69 5.68
C ARG A 64 21.42 3.94 4.83
N GLN A 65 22.62 4.10 4.27
CA GLN A 65 22.99 5.26 3.46
C GLN A 65 22.52 5.18 2.00
N THR A 66 22.03 4.02 1.55
CA THR A 66 21.59 3.78 0.17
C THR A 66 20.10 3.46 0.11
N LEU A 67 19.74 2.17 0.01
CA LEU A 67 18.36 1.72 -0.16
C LEU A 67 17.43 2.19 0.98
N PHE A 68 17.89 2.08 2.22
CA PHE A 68 17.08 2.45 3.37
C PHE A 68 16.75 3.95 3.35
N SER A 69 17.73 4.83 3.16
CA SER A 69 17.48 6.28 3.10
C SER A 69 16.63 6.73 1.94
N GLN A 70 16.52 5.92 0.86
CA GLN A 70 15.68 6.22 -0.29
C GLN A 70 14.22 5.78 -0.08
N PHE A 71 13.98 4.62 0.56
CA PHE A 71 12.67 3.97 0.55
C PHE A 71 12.02 3.81 1.94
N VAL A 72 12.70 4.15 3.03
CA VAL A 72 12.24 3.94 4.41
C VAL A 72 12.35 5.24 5.21
N GLY A 73 11.35 5.51 6.02
CA GLY A 73 11.27 6.74 6.80
C GLY A 73 12.17 6.80 8.02
N GLY A 74 12.58 5.65 8.55
CA GLY A 74 13.41 5.55 9.75
C GLY A 74 13.32 4.18 10.40
N GLU A 75 14.17 3.91 11.40
CA GLU A 75 14.09 2.69 12.20
C GLU A 75 13.05 2.81 13.34
N THR A 76 12.68 4.03 13.70
CA THR A 76 11.74 4.33 14.81
C THR A 76 10.72 5.38 14.38
N LEU A 77 9.60 5.49 15.09
CA LEU A 77 8.59 6.54 14.86
C LEU A 77 9.18 7.94 14.95
N SER A 78 10.07 8.21 15.90
CA SER A 78 10.71 9.52 16.04
C SER A 78 11.59 9.88 14.84
N GLU A 79 12.22 8.90 14.19
CA GLU A 79 12.98 9.14 12.95
C GLU A 79 12.07 9.49 11.77
N THR A 80 10.83 8.96 11.74
CA THR A 80 9.87 9.29 10.67
C THR A 80 9.40 10.73 10.71
N ALA A 81 9.42 11.38 11.87
CA ALA A 81 8.96 12.76 12.05
C ALA A 81 9.64 13.72 11.07
N GLY A 82 10.98 13.67 10.98
CA GLY A 82 11.72 14.56 10.08
C GLY A 82 11.39 14.36 8.60
N VAL A 83 11.00 13.14 8.20
CA VAL A 83 10.53 12.87 6.83
C VAL A 83 9.12 13.41 6.66
N ALA A 84 8.23 13.18 7.61
CA ALA A 84 6.86 13.66 7.60
C ALA A 84 6.81 15.20 7.53
N ASP A 85 7.57 15.90 8.39
CA ASP A 85 7.69 17.37 8.40
C ASP A 85 8.21 17.92 7.06
N LYS A 86 9.15 17.20 6.45
CA LYS A 86 9.70 17.57 5.13
C LYS A 86 8.65 17.46 4.04
N LEU A 87 7.83 16.42 4.05
CA LEU A 87 6.75 16.18 3.09
C LEU A 87 5.60 17.18 3.29
N GLU A 88 5.25 17.50 4.53
CA GLU A 88 4.19 18.45 4.87
C GLU A 88 4.38 19.83 4.24
N LYS A 89 5.62 20.32 4.18
CA LYS A 89 5.97 21.61 3.53
C LYS A 89 5.54 21.67 2.06
N TYR A 90 5.32 20.52 1.44
CA TYR A 90 4.87 20.38 0.06
C TYR A 90 3.44 19.83 -0.05
N GLN A 91 2.66 19.87 1.04
CA GLN A 91 1.29 19.38 1.12
C GLN A 91 1.16 17.88 0.82
N VAL A 92 2.21 17.10 1.06
CA VAL A 92 2.22 15.66 0.92
C VAL A 92 2.04 15.03 2.29
N GLN A 93 1.01 14.22 2.42
CA GLN A 93 0.70 13.47 3.63
C GLN A 93 1.48 12.14 3.69
N VAL A 94 1.35 11.43 4.80
CA VAL A 94 2.06 10.17 5.05
C VAL A 94 1.07 9.07 5.42
N ILE A 95 1.28 7.88 4.87
CA ILE A 95 0.71 6.62 5.36
C ILE A 95 1.84 5.90 6.07
N LEU A 96 1.75 5.70 7.38
CA LEU A 96 2.76 4.93 8.11
C LEU A 96 2.55 3.44 7.90
N ASP A 97 3.64 2.73 7.63
CA ASP A 97 3.67 1.27 7.54
C ASP A 97 4.75 0.72 8.49
N TYR A 98 4.30 0.01 9.52
CA TYR A 98 5.22 -0.65 10.43
C TYR A 98 5.70 -1.96 9.79
N GLY A 99 6.92 -1.93 9.27
CA GLY A 99 7.50 -3.00 8.44
C GLY A 99 7.91 -4.27 9.19
N VAL A 100 7.47 -4.47 10.42
CA VAL A 100 7.73 -5.69 11.18
C VAL A 100 6.72 -6.76 10.76
N GLU A 101 7.21 -7.75 10.02
CA GLU A 101 6.44 -8.95 9.70
C GLU A 101 6.28 -9.81 10.96
N GLY A 102 5.05 -10.28 11.21
CA GLY A 102 4.60 -10.83 12.49
C GLY A 102 5.50 -11.92 13.08
N GLY A 103 5.68 -11.83 14.38
CA GLY A 103 6.27 -12.89 15.17
C GLY A 103 5.40 -14.16 15.17
N GLN A 104 5.86 -15.22 15.85
CA GLN A 104 5.07 -16.44 16.00
C GLN A 104 4.48 -16.53 17.41
N GLY A 105 3.22 -16.92 17.47
CA GLY A 105 2.50 -17.16 18.74
C GLY A 105 1.75 -15.95 19.28
N GLU A 106 0.83 -16.22 20.18
CA GLU A 106 -0.14 -15.26 20.72
C GLU A 106 0.50 -14.00 21.31
N GLY A 107 1.56 -14.17 22.12
CA GLY A 107 2.26 -13.03 22.73
C GLY A 107 2.90 -12.08 21.70
N ALA A 108 3.37 -12.61 20.56
CA ALA A 108 3.91 -11.79 19.49
C ALA A 108 2.79 -11.03 18.76
N PHE A 109 1.62 -11.65 18.55
CA PHE A 109 0.45 -11.00 17.95
C PHE A 109 -0.15 -9.91 18.84
N ASP A 110 -0.18 -10.14 20.17
CA ASP A 110 -0.62 -9.12 21.12
C ASP A 110 0.36 -7.94 21.13
N HIS A 111 1.66 -8.20 21.15
CA HIS A 111 2.68 -7.15 21.05
C HIS A 111 2.56 -6.35 19.74
N ALA A 112 2.36 -7.01 18.58
CA ALA A 112 2.16 -6.33 17.30
C ALA A 112 0.89 -5.46 17.33
N THR A 113 -0.18 -5.92 17.98
CA THR A 113 -1.42 -5.15 18.17
C THR A 113 -1.15 -3.87 18.96
N ASP A 114 -0.41 -3.96 20.07
CA ASP A 114 -0.05 -2.81 20.91
C ASP A 114 0.88 -1.84 20.15
N GLU A 115 1.79 -2.34 19.31
CA GLU A 115 2.61 -1.51 18.44
C GLU A 115 1.78 -0.77 17.39
N PHE A 116 0.79 -1.43 16.74
CA PHE A 116 -0.12 -0.75 15.81
C PHE A 116 -0.92 0.36 16.51
N ILE A 117 -1.41 0.11 17.72
CA ILE A 117 -2.09 1.14 18.53
C ILE A 117 -1.14 2.30 18.83
N ARG A 118 0.12 2.02 19.19
CA ARG A 118 1.15 3.04 19.44
C ARG A 118 1.44 3.88 18.17
N VAL A 119 1.40 3.26 16.99
CA VAL A 119 1.54 3.99 15.71
C VAL A 119 0.34 4.92 15.48
N ILE A 120 -0.89 4.47 15.79
CA ILE A 120 -2.10 5.31 15.71
C ILE A 120 -2.01 6.47 16.70
N ASP A 121 -1.57 6.21 17.93
CA ASP A 121 -1.35 7.25 18.94
C ASP A 121 -0.40 8.35 18.43
N TYR A 122 0.72 7.93 17.86
CA TYR A 122 1.67 8.84 17.27
C TYR A 122 1.08 9.59 16.07
N ALA A 123 0.43 8.90 15.14
CA ALA A 123 -0.19 9.52 13.96
C ALA A 123 -1.21 10.59 14.36
N ALA A 124 -1.99 10.35 15.42
CA ALA A 124 -2.98 11.30 15.93
C ALA A 124 -2.35 12.60 16.48
N THR A 125 -1.07 12.60 16.82
CA THR A 125 -0.33 13.80 17.21
C THR A 125 0.22 14.59 16.03
N GLN A 126 0.12 14.06 14.81
CA GLN A 126 0.70 14.65 13.59
C GLN A 126 -0.39 15.15 12.65
N HIS A 127 -0.19 16.32 12.04
CA HIS A 127 -1.18 16.93 11.15
C HIS A 127 -1.25 16.27 9.77
N ASN A 128 -0.17 15.66 9.33
CA ASN A 128 -0.02 15.13 7.98
C ASN A 128 0.06 13.60 7.90
N ILE A 129 -0.37 12.88 8.95
CA ILE A 129 -0.41 11.41 8.98
C ILE A 129 -1.85 10.92 9.16
N PRO A 130 -2.69 10.96 8.11
CA PRO A 130 -4.09 10.58 8.20
C PRO A 130 -4.33 9.06 8.19
N PHE A 131 -3.32 8.26 7.84
CA PHE A 131 -3.47 6.82 7.67
C PHE A 131 -2.27 6.05 8.23
N MET A 132 -2.56 4.80 8.64
CA MET A 132 -1.56 3.77 8.83
C MET A 132 -1.97 2.49 8.10
N SER A 133 -1.03 1.63 7.73
CA SER A 133 -1.32 0.32 7.19
C SER A 133 -0.97 -0.81 8.15
N ILE A 134 -1.71 -1.90 8.04
CA ILE A 134 -1.51 -3.13 8.81
C ILE A 134 -1.61 -4.34 7.89
N LYS A 135 -0.95 -5.43 8.29
CA LYS A 135 -1.15 -6.76 7.72
C LYS A 135 -1.81 -7.68 8.74
N VAL A 136 -2.83 -8.42 8.32
CA VAL A 136 -3.51 -9.36 9.23
C VAL A 136 -2.56 -10.48 9.69
N THR A 137 -1.58 -10.85 8.87
CA THR A 137 -0.52 -11.80 9.28
C THR A 137 0.35 -11.30 10.43
N GLY A 138 0.33 -10.01 10.75
CA GLY A 138 0.95 -9.45 11.95
C GLY A 138 0.21 -9.77 13.25
N VAL A 139 -1.08 -10.09 13.18
CA VAL A 139 -1.97 -10.34 14.36
C VAL A 139 -2.65 -11.71 14.32
N ALA A 140 -2.39 -12.51 13.29
CA ALA A 140 -2.98 -13.83 13.07
C ALA A 140 -1.94 -14.84 12.57
N ARG A 141 -2.12 -16.11 12.95
CA ARG A 141 -1.29 -17.19 12.44
C ARG A 141 -1.59 -17.46 10.96
N PHE A 142 -0.55 -17.42 10.12
CA PHE A 142 -0.66 -17.63 8.67
C PHE A 142 -1.40 -18.94 8.33
N GLY A 143 -1.05 -20.06 8.99
CA GLY A 143 -1.70 -21.35 8.73
C GLY A 143 -3.19 -21.41 9.09
N LEU A 144 -3.67 -20.58 10.04
CA LEU A 144 -5.11 -20.46 10.32
C LEU A 144 -5.81 -19.70 9.18
N LEU A 145 -5.22 -18.60 8.69
CA LEU A 145 -5.75 -17.86 7.55
C LEU A 145 -5.81 -18.75 6.30
N GLU A 146 -4.73 -19.50 5.99
CA GLU A 146 -4.69 -20.41 4.84
C GLU A 146 -5.74 -21.52 4.96
N LYS A 147 -5.91 -22.10 6.15
CA LYS A 147 -6.95 -23.10 6.41
C LYS A 147 -8.35 -22.53 6.20
N MET A 148 -8.63 -21.34 6.74
CA MET A 148 -9.93 -20.70 6.58
C MET A 148 -10.22 -20.37 5.13
N ASP A 149 -9.24 -19.80 4.41
CA ASP A 149 -9.36 -19.52 2.97
C ASP A 149 -9.72 -20.80 2.19
N SER A 150 -8.95 -21.86 2.37
CA SER A 150 -9.21 -23.15 1.73
C SER A 150 -10.62 -23.71 2.02
N LEU A 151 -11.10 -23.57 3.25
CA LEU A 151 -12.46 -23.98 3.63
C LEU A 151 -13.53 -23.06 3.02
N MET A 152 -13.26 -21.76 2.92
CA MET A 152 -14.17 -20.79 2.29
C MET A 152 -14.30 -21.04 0.78
N GLN A 153 -13.20 -21.37 0.09
CA GLN A 153 -13.21 -21.68 -1.34
C GLN A 153 -14.10 -22.91 -1.69
N GLN A 154 -14.29 -23.82 -0.74
CA GLN A 154 -15.12 -25.02 -0.90
C GLN A 154 -16.63 -24.76 -0.67
N ARG A 155 -17.04 -23.52 -0.45
CA ARG A 155 -18.42 -23.14 -0.10
C ARG A 155 -19.01 -22.17 -1.10
N GLU A 156 -20.31 -22.30 -1.30
CA GLU A 156 -21.10 -21.40 -2.13
C GLU A 156 -21.69 -20.21 -1.31
N GLY A 157 -21.94 -19.12 -2.00
CA GLY A 157 -22.59 -17.94 -1.47
C GLY A 157 -21.66 -16.74 -1.36
N THR A 158 -22.17 -15.67 -0.76
CA THR A 158 -21.41 -14.43 -0.54
C THR A 158 -20.20 -14.66 0.38
N LEU A 159 -19.19 -13.79 0.28
CA LEU A 159 -18.00 -13.86 1.16
C LEU A 159 -18.39 -14.01 2.64
N MET A 160 -19.30 -13.19 3.13
CA MET A 160 -19.71 -13.22 4.54
C MET A 160 -20.45 -14.49 4.92
N LYS A 161 -21.29 -15.06 4.03
CA LYS A 161 -21.96 -16.34 4.28
C LYS A 161 -20.93 -17.48 4.39
N ARG A 162 -19.96 -17.52 3.48
CA ARG A 162 -18.86 -18.50 3.49
C ARG A 162 -18.02 -18.37 4.77
N TYR A 163 -17.68 -17.13 5.14
CA TYR A 163 -16.91 -16.82 6.34
C TYR A 163 -17.59 -17.32 7.61
N HIS A 164 -18.86 -16.97 7.85
CA HIS A 164 -19.57 -17.40 9.06
C HIS A 164 -19.68 -18.92 9.15
N ALA A 165 -20.01 -19.59 8.04
CA ALA A 165 -20.08 -21.04 8.01
C ALA A 165 -18.71 -21.72 8.32
N VAL A 166 -17.59 -21.12 7.88
CA VAL A 166 -16.26 -21.66 8.18
C VAL A 166 -15.87 -21.44 9.64
N VAL A 167 -16.15 -20.26 10.21
CA VAL A 167 -15.87 -19.97 11.64
C VAL A 167 -16.57 -20.99 12.55
N GLU A 168 -17.83 -21.36 12.25
CA GLU A 168 -18.59 -22.35 13.02
C GLU A 168 -18.02 -23.76 12.92
N LEU A 169 -17.32 -24.09 11.82
CA LEU A 169 -16.73 -25.41 11.57
C LEU A 169 -15.31 -25.60 12.09
N LEU A 170 -14.65 -24.53 12.50
CA LEU A 170 -13.33 -24.64 13.08
C LEU A 170 -13.38 -25.45 14.37
N PRO A 171 -12.34 -26.27 14.68
CA PRO A 171 -12.18 -26.86 16.01
C PRO A 171 -12.23 -25.81 17.11
N ALA A 172 -12.73 -26.16 18.30
CA ALA A 172 -12.91 -25.23 19.41
C ALA A 172 -11.66 -24.38 19.72
N ALA A 173 -10.48 -25.00 19.69
CA ALA A 173 -9.21 -24.28 19.93
C ALA A 173 -8.92 -23.22 18.84
N GLU A 174 -9.23 -23.50 17.57
CA GLU A 174 -9.05 -22.54 16.46
C GLU A 174 -10.16 -21.48 16.45
N GLN A 175 -11.37 -21.79 16.93
CA GLN A 175 -12.41 -20.78 17.17
C GLN A 175 -11.97 -19.76 18.23
N GLU A 176 -11.36 -20.21 19.33
CA GLU A 176 -10.81 -19.31 20.36
C GLU A 176 -9.61 -18.49 19.83
N GLU A 177 -8.73 -19.11 19.04
CA GLU A 177 -7.66 -18.40 18.35
C GLU A 177 -8.23 -17.30 17.41
N TRP A 178 -9.26 -17.63 16.62
CA TRP A 178 -9.89 -16.68 15.71
C TRP A 178 -10.60 -15.53 16.42
N LYS A 179 -11.28 -15.81 17.54
CA LYS A 179 -11.87 -14.74 18.39
C LYS A 179 -10.82 -13.72 18.84
N LYS A 180 -9.62 -14.17 19.17
CA LYS A 180 -8.52 -13.25 19.53
C LYS A 180 -8.08 -12.41 18.35
N VAL A 181 -7.98 -13.00 17.13
CA VAL A 181 -7.67 -12.23 15.89
C VAL A 181 -8.72 -11.14 15.67
N VAL A 182 -10.01 -11.47 15.73
CA VAL A 182 -11.10 -10.50 15.62
C VAL A 182 -10.97 -9.40 16.68
N SER A 183 -10.72 -9.76 17.93
CA SER A 183 -10.57 -8.80 19.04
C SER A 183 -9.38 -7.86 18.85
N ARG A 184 -8.24 -8.37 18.37
CA ARG A 184 -7.05 -7.54 18.06
C ARG A 184 -7.36 -6.51 17.00
N LEU A 185 -7.95 -6.92 15.88
CA LEU A 185 -8.28 -6.00 14.81
C LEU A 185 -9.36 -4.99 15.25
N GLN A 186 -10.34 -5.43 16.04
CA GLN A 186 -11.35 -4.54 16.60
C GLN A 186 -10.72 -3.46 17.49
N ARG A 187 -9.80 -3.81 18.40
CA ARG A 187 -9.05 -2.85 19.23
C ARG A 187 -8.30 -1.82 18.39
N ILE A 188 -7.61 -2.25 17.33
CA ILE A 188 -6.89 -1.36 16.41
C ILE A 188 -7.87 -0.40 15.73
N CYS A 189 -8.96 -0.91 15.15
CA CYS A 189 -9.93 -0.10 14.42
C CYS A 189 -10.71 0.84 15.34
N GLU A 190 -11.04 0.44 16.55
CA GLU A 190 -11.71 1.27 17.55
C GLU A 190 -10.84 2.45 17.99
N ASP A 191 -9.57 2.19 18.29
CA ASP A 191 -8.61 3.23 18.64
C ASP A 191 -8.40 4.23 17.48
N ALA A 192 -8.25 3.72 16.27
CA ALA A 192 -8.14 4.52 15.06
C ALA A 192 -9.40 5.37 14.79
N SER A 193 -10.58 4.80 15.00
CA SER A 193 -11.86 5.51 14.86
C SER A 193 -11.98 6.68 15.84
N ASN A 194 -11.60 6.45 17.11
CA ASN A 194 -11.62 7.46 18.16
C ASN A 194 -10.65 8.62 17.89
N LYS A 195 -9.53 8.33 17.21
CA LYS A 195 -8.47 9.30 16.88
C LYS A 195 -8.55 9.85 15.47
N ASN A 196 -9.54 9.43 14.68
CA ASN A 196 -9.73 9.87 13.31
C ASN A 196 -8.54 9.51 12.37
N ILE A 197 -7.90 8.38 12.59
CA ILE A 197 -6.84 7.82 11.75
C ILE A 197 -7.42 6.68 10.91
N GLY A 198 -7.17 6.68 9.60
CA GLY A 198 -7.60 5.59 8.73
C GLY A 198 -6.67 4.37 8.86
N VAL A 199 -7.25 3.17 8.93
CA VAL A 199 -6.54 1.89 8.94
C VAL A 199 -6.66 1.23 7.57
N LEU A 200 -5.54 1.05 6.89
CA LEU A 200 -5.46 0.38 5.61
C LEU A 200 -5.05 -1.07 5.84
N VAL A 201 -5.97 -1.99 5.66
CA VAL A 201 -5.67 -3.43 5.75
C VAL A 201 -5.04 -3.86 4.42
N ASP A 202 -3.76 -4.17 4.45
CA ASP A 202 -3.02 -4.59 3.25
C ASP A 202 -3.42 -5.99 2.83
N ALA A 203 -3.62 -6.16 1.52
CA ALA A 203 -3.81 -7.47 0.93
C ALA A 203 -2.45 -8.17 0.73
N GLU A 204 -2.47 -9.47 0.94
CA GLU A 204 -1.29 -10.31 0.84
C GLU A 204 -1.49 -11.40 -0.23
N GLU A 205 -1.12 -12.64 0.04
CA GLU A 205 -1.27 -13.73 -0.91
C GLU A 205 -2.73 -14.16 -1.08
N SER A 206 -3.09 -14.62 -2.30
CA SER A 206 -4.48 -14.96 -2.63
C SER A 206 -5.06 -16.08 -1.75
N TRP A 207 -4.23 -17.01 -1.28
CA TRP A 207 -4.65 -18.17 -0.49
C TRP A 207 -4.82 -17.92 1.01
N ILE A 208 -4.77 -16.65 1.43
CA ILE A 208 -5.15 -16.20 2.76
C ILE A 208 -6.14 -15.02 2.69
N GLN A 209 -6.52 -14.59 1.47
CA GLN A 209 -7.17 -13.30 1.29
C GLN A 209 -8.66 -13.29 1.66
N ASP A 210 -9.42 -14.36 1.42
CA ASP A 210 -10.86 -14.39 1.72
C ASP A 210 -11.17 -14.13 3.21
N PRO A 211 -10.50 -14.77 4.20
CA PRO A 211 -10.71 -14.45 5.61
C PRO A 211 -10.25 -13.03 5.98
N VAL A 212 -9.19 -12.50 5.34
CA VAL A 212 -8.75 -11.10 5.53
C VAL A 212 -9.80 -10.13 5.01
N ASP A 213 -10.33 -10.35 3.82
CA ASP A 213 -11.40 -9.54 3.24
C ASP A 213 -12.67 -9.56 4.12
N ALA A 214 -13.08 -10.74 4.56
CA ALA A 214 -14.27 -10.88 5.42
C ALA A 214 -14.09 -10.14 6.76
N LEU A 215 -12.94 -10.30 7.39
CA LEU A 215 -12.59 -9.61 8.64
C LEU A 215 -12.57 -8.09 8.45
N THR A 216 -12.01 -7.61 7.33
CA THR A 216 -11.97 -6.19 7.01
C THR A 216 -13.38 -5.62 6.76
N ILE A 217 -14.25 -6.36 6.07
CA ILE A 217 -15.66 -5.97 5.88
C ILE A 217 -16.40 -5.89 7.21
N LEU A 218 -16.17 -6.82 8.15
CA LEU A 218 -16.74 -6.74 9.50
C LEU A 218 -16.32 -5.46 10.23
N MET A 219 -15.07 -5.07 10.12
CA MET A 219 -14.57 -3.82 10.72
C MET A 219 -15.18 -2.59 10.03
N MET A 220 -15.32 -2.59 8.70
CA MET A 220 -16.00 -1.50 7.99
C MET A 220 -17.48 -1.38 8.40
N ASP A 221 -18.18 -2.48 8.51
CA ASP A 221 -19.58 -2.48 8.92
C ASP A 221 -19.77 -1.90 10.34
N THR A 222 -18.76 -2.04 11.18
CA THR A 222 -18.76 -1.48 12.54
C THR A 222 -18.34 0.00 12.56
N PHE A 223 -17.26 0.36 11.89
CA PHE A 223 -16.58 1.65 12.08
C PHE A 223 -16.77 2.65 10.93
N ASN A 224 -17.24 2.23 9.74
CA ASN A 224 -17.41 3.12 8.58
C ASN A 224 -18.85 3.66 8.42
N ARG A 225 -19.56 3.96 9.50
CA ARG A 225 -20.98 4.40 9.43
C ARG A 225 -21.16 5.82 8.92
N SER A 226 -20.34 6.75 9.37
CA SER A 226 -20.41 8.17 9.02
C SER A 226 -19.24 8.65 8.17
N LYS A 227 -18.11 7.98 8.26
CA LYS A 227 -16.86 8.24 7.52
C LYS A 227 -16.11 6.94 7.33
N ALA A 228 -15.23 6.86 6.33
CA ALA A 228 -14.35 5.72 6.17
C ALA A 228 -13.17 5.80 7.14
N VAL A 229 -13.07 4.80 8.02
CA VAL A 229 -11.94 4.59 8.94
C VAL A 229 -11.13 3.37 8.52
N VAL A 230 -11.81 2.30 8.10
CA VAL A 230 -11.18 1.04 7.70
C VAL A 230 -11.25 0.90 6.19
N PHE A 231 -10.14 0.51 5.58
CA PHE A 231 -10.02 0.35 4.13
C PHE A 231 -9.49 -1.04 3.80
N ASN A 232 -10.14 -1.71 2.84
CA ASN A 232 -9.61 -2.93 2.25
C ASN A 232 -8.71 -2.63 1.05
N THR A 233 -7.69 -3.44 0.82
CA THR A 233 -6.80 -3.34 -0.34
C THR A 233 -7.25 -4.29 -1.44
N ILE A 234 -7.58 -3.73 -2.60
CA ILE A 234 -8.07 -4.46 -3.78
C ILE A 234 -6.93 -4.61 -4.79
N GLN A 235 -6.50 -5.86 -5.02
CA GLN A 235 -5.35 -6.19 -5.87
C GLN A 235 -5.79 -6.48 -7.31
N LEU A 236 -5.89 -5.46 -8.17
CA LEU A 236 -6.46 -5.57 -9.52
C LEU A 236 -5.58 -6.39 -10.52
N TYR A 237 -4.40 -6.86 -10.09
CA TYR A 237 -3.65 -7.85 -10.88
C TYR A 237 -4.28 -9.26 -10.84
N ARG A 238 -5.28 -9.49 -9.97
CA ARG A 238 -6.11 -10.70 -9.94
C ARG A 238 -7.39 -10.45 -10.74
N HIS A 239 -7.79 -11.44 -11.54
CA HIS A 239 -8.96 -11.35 -12.43
C HIS A 239 -10.30 -11.34 -11.70
N ASP A 240 -10.37 -11.70 -10.41
CA ASP A 240 -11.59 -11.76 -9.60
C ASP A 240 -11.88 -10.47 -8.82
N ARG A 241 -10.91 -9.53 -8.74
CA ARG A 241 -11.00 -8.43 -7.76
C ARG A 241 -11.90 -7.28 -8.18
N LEU A 242 -12.11 -7.06 -9.46
CA LEU A 242 -13.06 -6.05 -9.94
C LEU A 242 -14.50 -6.46 -9.59
N ALA A 243 -14.87 -7.73 -9.77
CA ALA A 243 -16.14 -8.27 -9.33
C ALA A 243 -16.30 -8.16 -7.81
N PHE A 244 -15.29 -8.58 -7.05
CA PHE A 244 -15.27 -8.45 -5.59
C PHE A 244 -15.49 -7.02 -5.11
N LEU A 245 -14.90 -6.01 -5.77
CA LEU A 245 -15.13 -4.59 -5.44
C LEU A 245 -16.59 -4.19 -5.63
N LYS A 246 -17.21 -4.61 -6.74
CA LYS A 246 -18.62 -4.34 -7.05
C LYS A 246 -19.56 -5.01 -6.05
N ASP A 247 -19.32 -6.27 -5.73
CA ASP A 247 -20.08 -7.04 -4.72
C ASP A 247 -19.92 -6.43 -3.31
N SER A 248 -18.71 -5.97 -2.97
CA SER A 248 -18.44 -5.29 -1.69
C SER A 248 -19.20 -3.97 -1.58
N HIS A 249 -19.30 -3.20 -2.66
CA HIS A 249 -20.09 -1.97 -2.70
C HIS A 249 -21.60 -2.24 -2.53
N GLU A 250 -22.10 -3.28 -3.18
CA GLU A 250 -23.51 -3.69 -3.01
C GLU A 250 -23.80 -4.07 -1.55
N ALA A 251 -22.96 -4.92 -0.96
CA ALA A 251 -23.05 -5.30 0.45
C ALA A 251 -22.97 -4.09 1.40
N ALA A 252 -22.04 -3.13 1.13
CA ALA A 252 -21.90 -1.90 1.90
C ALA A 252 -23.18 -1.04 1.81
N SER A 253 -23.76 -0.94 0.62
CA SER A 253 -25.00 -0.20 0.38
C SER A 253 -26.20 -0.80 1.14
N GLN A 254 -26.36 -2.13 1.08
CA GLN A 254 -27.41 -2.85 1.80
C GLN A 254 -27.29 -2.72 3.32
N ARG A 255 -26.07 -2.69 3.85
CA ARG A 255 -25.77 -2.61 5.28
C ARG A 255 -25.53 -1.18 5.77
N ASN A 256 -25.61 -0.19 4.89
CA ASN A 256 -25.48 1.23 5.17
C ASN A 256 -24.14 1.61 5.85
N PHE A 257 -23.00 1.21 5.25
CA PHE A 257 -21.69 1.71 5.62
C PHE A 257 -20.91 2.26 4.39
N ILE A 258 -19.86 3.04 4.62
CA ILE A 258 -19.00 3.58 3.57
C ILE A 258 -17.93 2.53 3.26
N LEU A 259 -17.81 2.12 1.99
CA LEU A 259 -16.78 1.19 1.56
C LEU A 259 -15.42 1.92 1.46
N GLY A 260 -14.48 1.59 2.33
CA GLY A 260 -13.09 2.05 2.22
C GLY A 260 -12.31 1.14 1.26
N SER A 261 -11.81 1.68 0.14
CA SER A 261 -11.10 0.90 -0.88
C SER A 261 -9.75 1.52 -1.24
N LYS A 262 -8.68 0.77 -1.02
CA LYS A 262 -7.34 1.07 -1.54
C LYS A 262 -7.08 0.22 -2.77
N LEU A 263 -7.04 0.84 -3.95
CA LEU A 263 -6.78 0.15 -5.21
C LEU A 263 -5.29 0.05 -5.46
N VAL A 264 -4.81 -1.17 -5.65
CA VAL A 264 -3.43 -1.49 -6.03
C VAL A 264 -3.41 -2.45 -7.22
N ARG A 265 -2.29 -2.53 -7.94
CA ARG A 265 -2.12 -3.65 -8.89
C ARG A 265 -1.83 -4.94 -8.16
N GLY A 266 -0.79 -4.99 -7.35
CA GLY A 266 -0.41 -6.12 -6.49
C GLY A 266 1.10 -6.34 -6.48
N ALA A 267 1.60 -7.02 -5.44
CA ALA A 267 3.04 -7.13 -5.18
C ALA A 267 3.57 -8.58 -5.19
N TYR A 268 2.72 -9.59 -5.39
CA TYR A 268 3.10 -11.00 -5.21
C TYR A 268 2.98 -11.84 -6.50
N MET A 269 2.95 -11.20 -7.67
CA MET A 269 2.67 -11.84 -8.96
C MET A 269 3.51 -13.11 -9.22
N GLU A 270 4.81 -13.06 -9.01
CA GLU A 270 5.71 -14.19 -9.25
C GLU A 270 5.43 -15.34 -8.26
N LYS A 271 5.15 -15.00 -6.99
CA LYS A 271 4.81 -15.98 -5.95
C LYS A 271 3.48 -16.67 -6.25
N GLU A 272 2.48 -15.92 -6.70
CA GLU A 272 1.17 -16.41 -7.11
C GLU A 272 1.28 -17.37 -8.32
N ARG A 273 1.97 -16.94 -9.37
CA ARG A 273 2.18 -17.76 -10.57
C ARG A 273 2.96 -19.04 -10.27
N LYS A 274 4.01 -18.92 -9.45
CA LYS A 274 4.79 -20.08 -9.04
C LYS A 274 3.94 -21.08 -8.25
N ARG A 275 3.18 -20.65 -7.24
CA ARG A 275 2.31 -21.53 -6.45
C ARG A 275 1.27 -22.20 -7.33
N ALA A 276 0.64 -21.46 -8.25
CA ALA A 276 -0.34 -22.02 -9.17
C ALA A 276 0.28 -23.13 -10.05
N ALA A 277 1.49 -22.90 -10.58
CA ALA A 277 2.21 -23.90 -11.38
C ALA A 277 2.63 -25.11 -10.54
N ASP A 278 3.16 -24.91 -9.33
CA ASP A 278 3.61 -25.99 -8.43
C ASP A 278 2.45 -26.90 -7.99
N LEU A 279 1.25 -26.34 -7.81
CA LEU A 279 0.07 -27.05 -7.31
C LEU A 279 -0.94 -27.42 -8.41
N GLY A 280 -0.71 -27.01 -9.67
CA GLY A 280 -1.50 -27.39 -10.83
C GLY A 280 -2.90 -26.77 -10.91
N TYR A 281 -3.09 -25.54 -10.39
CA TYR A 281 -4.35 -24.80 -10.54
C TYR A 281 -4.18 -23.56 -11.43
N PRO A 282 -5.29 -23.01 -12.00
CA PRO A 282 -5.23 -21.78 -12.80
C PRO A 282 -4.72 -20.59 -11.98
N SER A 283 -3.73 -19.86 -12.51
CA SER A 283 -3.23 -18.67 -11.83
C SER A 283 -4.33 -17.63 -11.62
N PRO A 284 -4.48 -17.03 -10.43
CA PRO A 284 -5.45 -15.96 -10.20
C PRO A 284 -5.02 -14.63 -10.84
N ILE A 285 -3.81 -14.56 -11.38
CA ILE A 285 -3.23 -13.33 -11.92
C ILE A 285 -3.69 -13.11 -13.36
N GLN A 286 -4.00 -11.87 -13.69
CA GLN A 286 -4.31 -11.41 -15.05
C GLN A 286 -3.27 -11.90 -16.06
N PRO A 287 -3.69 -12.22 -17.31
CA PRO A 287 -2.79 -12.78 -18.32
C PRO A 287 -1.63 -11.83 -18.64
N ASP A 288 -1.88 -10.53 -18.64
CA ASP A 288 -0.88 -9.53 -18.99
C ASP A 288 -1.11 -8.19 -18.27
N LYS A 289 -0.20 -7.24 -18.52
CA LYS A 289 -0.25 -5.89 -17.94
C LYS A 289 -1.47 -5.11 -18.44
N THR A 290 -1.89 -5.29 -19.67
CA THR A 290 -3.02 -4.55 -20.28
C THR A 290 -4.32 -4.92 -19.58
N ALA A 291 -4.57 -6.21 -19.36
CA ALA A 291 -5.73 -6.70 -18.62
C ALA A 291 -5.74 -6.13 -17.18
N CYS A 292 -4.61 -6.15 -16.50
CA CYS A 292 -4.47 -5.56 -15.17
C CYS A 292 -4.73 -4.04 -15.17
N ASP A 293 -4.21 -3.32 -16.17
CA ASP A 293 -4.41 -1.87 -16.31
C ASP A 293 -5.87 -1.53 -16.60
N ASN A 294 -6.56 -2.34 -17.40
CA ASN A 294 -7.98 -2.16 -17.71
C ASN A 294 -8.84 -2.35 -16.46
N ASP A 295 -8.66 -3.43 -15.72
CA ASP A 295 -9.40 -3.68 -14.48
C ASP A 295 -9.12 -2.60 -13.44
N TYR A 296 -7.87 -2.14 -13.33
CA TYR A 296 -7.53 -1.05 -12.42
C TYR A 296 -8.26 0.25 -12.77
N ASN A 297 -8.26 0.63 -14.05
CA ASN A 297 -8.91 1.85 -14.50
C ASN A 297 -10.44 1.74 -14.43
N GLU A 298 -11.02 0.57 -14.70
CA GLU A 298 -12.46 0.33 -14.49
C GLU A 298 -12.82 0.41 -13.00
N ALA A 299 -12.01 -0.14 -12.10
CA ALA A 299 -12.20 -0.02 -10.65
C ALA A 299 -12.16 1.45 -10.19
N VAL A 300 -11.22 2.24 -10.71
CA VAL A 300 -11.16 3.69 -10.45
C VAL A 300 -12.45 4.38 -10.92
N ALA A 301 -12.87 4.13 -12.16
CA ALA A 301 -14.10 4.72 -12.72
C ALA A 301 -15.34 4.34 -11.90
N PHE A 302 -15.44 3.07 -11.50
CA PHE A 302 -16.52 2.59 -10.64
C PHE A 302 -16.51 3.31 -9.28
N CYS A 303 -15.37 3.43 -8.61
CA CYS A 303 -15.27 4.13 -7.33
C CYS A 303 -15.63 5.62 -7.45
N ILE A 304 -15.16 6.31 -8.48
CA ILE A 304 -15.48 7.73 -8.74
C ILE A 304 -16.98 7.89 -9.06
N GLN A 305 -17.60 6.91 -9.71
CA GLN A 305 -19.05 6.93 -9.96
C GLN A 305 -19.86 6.84 -8.67
N HIS A 306 -19.36 6.14 -7.66
CA HIS A 306 -20.04 5.88 -6.38
C HIS A 306 -19.34 6.58 -5.20
N ILE A 307 -18.73 7.76 -5.45
CA ILE A 307 -17.85 8.45 -4.50
C ILE A 307 -18.55 8.91 -3.21
N ASP A 308 -19.85 9.06 -3.21
CA ASP A 308 -20.68 9.32 -2.04
C ASP A 308 -20.73 8.13 -1.07
N ARG A 309 -20.51 6.90 -1.55
CA ARG A 309 -20.55 5.66 -0.77
C ARG A 309 -19.23 4.89 -0.72
N ILE A 310 -18.24 5.31 -1.51
CA ILE A 310 -16.89 4.72 -1.54
C ILE A 310 -15.87 5.78 -1.17
N SER A 311 -14.99 5.47 -0.22
CA SER A 311 -13.78 6.25 0.02
C SER A 311 -12.61 5.55 -0.66
N LEU A 312 -12.01 6.21 -1.65
CA LEU A 312 -11.05 5.67 -2.59
C LEU A 312 -9.63 6.13 -2.27
N ILE A 313 -8.68 5.19 -2.21
CA ILE A 313 -7.25 5.47 -2.26
C ILE A 313 -6.69 4.90 -3.57
N VAL A 314 -6.22 5.79 -4.45
CA VAL A 314 -5.57 5.47 -5.73
C VAL A 314 -4.09 5.22 -5.47
N ALA A 315 -3.74 3.99 -5.13
CA ALA A 315 -2.38 3.60 -4.79
C ALA A 315 -1.65 3.04 -6.02
N SER A 316 -1.03 3.94 -6.79
CA SER A 316 -0.44 3.56 -8.08
C SER A 316 0.75 4.42 -8.49
N HIS A 317 1.75 3.78 -9.11
CA HIS A 317 2.90 4.39 -9.79
C HIS A 317 2.65 4.62 -11.29
N ASN A 318 1.47 4.27 -11.80
CA ASN A 318 1.13 4.43 -13.21
C ASN A 318 0.63 5.86 -13.47
N GLU A 319 1.37 6.63 -14.27
CA GLU A 319 1.04 8.02 -14.61
C GLU A 319 -0.34 8.14 -15.25
N TYR A 320 -0.67 7.22 -16.19
CA TYR A 320 -1.97 7.23 -16.88
C TYR A 320 -3.13 7.05 -15.89
N SER A 321 -3.08 6.07 -14.99
CA SER A 321 -4.17 5.80 -14.04
C SER A 321 -4.37 6.97 -13.06
N ASN A 322 -3.29 7.62 -12.61
CA ASN A 322 -3.39 8.82 -11.77
C ASN A 322 -3.99 9.99 -12.56
N LEU A 323 -3.54 10.24 -13.78
CA LEU A 323 -4.10 11.29 -14.65
C LEU A 323 -5.57 11.00 -14.99
N TYR A 324 -5.90 9.75 -15.33
CA TYR A 324 -7.27 9.33 -15.62
C TYR A 324 -8.20 9.60 -14.44
N THR A 325 -7.74 9.35 -13.20
CA THR A 325 -8.52 9.68 -12.00
C THR A 325 -8.79 11.18 -11.90
N THR A 326 -7.79 12.04 -12.16
CA THR A 326 -8.00 13.49 -12.11
C THR A 326 -8.99 13.96 -13.17
N VAL A 327 -8.94 13.40 -14.37
CA VAL A 327 -9.89 13.69 -15.45
C VAL A 327 -11.32 13.30 -15.03
N LEU A 328 -11.52 12.10 -14.48
CA LEU A 328 -12.82 11.68 -14.00
C LEU A 328 -13.38 12.57 -12.88
N MET A 329 -12.51 13.03 -11.97
CA MET A 329 -12.91 13.98 -10.94
C MET A 329 -13.35 15.32 -11.53
N GLU A 330 -12.61 15.86 -12.50
CA GLU A 330 -12.96 17.11 -13.20
C GLU A 330 -14.29 16.97 -13.95
N GLU A 331 -14.48 15.90 -14.72
CA GLU A 331 -15.72 15.63 -15.47
C GLU A 331 -16.95 15.53 -14.57
N LYS A 332 -16.81 15.05 -13.35
CA LYS A 332 -17.90 14.93 -12.36
C LYS A 332 -18.00 16.13 -11.42
N GLY A 333 -17.18 17.16 -11.58
CA GLY A 333 -17.16 18.32 -10.68
C GLY A 333 -16.74 17.99 -9.24
N ILE A 334 -15.95 16.92 -9.06
CA ILE A 334 -15.43 16.53 -7.74
C ILE A 334 -14.23 17.41 -7.42
N ALA A 335 -14.25 18.05 -6.25
CA ALA A 335 -13.17 18.92 -5.82
C ALA A 335 -11.84 18.14 -5.67
N HIS A 336 -10.70 18.75 -6.02
CA HIS A 336 -9.37 18.13 -5.94
C HIS A 336 -9.07 17.58 -4.54
N ASN A 337 -9.50 18.27 -3.48
CA ASN A 337 -9.33 17.87 -2.09
C ASN A 337 -10.53 17.10 -1.51
N HIS A 338 -11.35 16.47 -2.35
CA HIS A 338 -12.52 15.71 -1.90
C HIS A 338 -12.14 14.68 -0.83
N PRO A 339 -12.86 14.59 0.31
CA PRO A 339 -12.45 13.73 1.44
C PRO A 339 -12.41 12.23 1.11
N HIS A 340 -13.16 11.79 0.11
CA HIS A 340 -13.22 10.39 -0.31
C HIS A 340 -12.27 10.04 -1.45
N VAL A 341 -11.43 10.97 -1.94
CA VAL A 341 -10.41 10.64 -2.95
C VAL A 341 -9.04 10.97 -2.42
N HIS A 342 -8.17 9.99 -2.43
CA HIS A 342 -6.80 10.11 -1.96
C HIS A 342 -5.85 9.40 -2.92
N PHE A 343 -4.73 10.02 -3.25
CA PHE A 343 -3.69 9.39 -4.07
C PHE A 343 -2.55 8.90 -3.18
N SER A 344 -1.88 7.83 -3.58
CA SER A 344 -0.73 7.32 -2.81
C SER A 344 0.33 6.70 -3.70
N GLN A 345 1.57 7.02 -3.42
CA GLN A 345 2.75 6.38 -3.99
C GLN A 345 3.72 5.96 -2.88
N LEU A 346 4.51 4.93 -3.14
CA LEU A 346 5.54 4.49 -2.19
C LEU A 346 6.58 5.59 -2.00
N PHE A 347 7.08 5.73 -0.79
CA PHE A 347 8.15 6.69 -0.50
C PHE A 347 9.40 6.36 -1.32
N GLY A 348 10.03 7.40 -1.87
CA GLY A 348 11.21 7.29 -2.72
C GLY A 348 10.96 6.87 -4.16
N MET A 349 9.68 6.72 -4.58
CA MET A 349 9.28 6.39 -5.96
C MET A 349 8.20 7.33 -6.45
N SER A 350 8.17 7.57 -7.78
CA SER A 350 7.14 8.40 -8.46
C SER A 350 6.91 9.76 -7.81
N ASP A 351 7.99 10.44 -7.47
CA ASP A 351 7.94 11.78 -6.91
C ASP A 351 7.28 12.76 -7.89
N ASN A 352 7.44 12.53 -9.20
CA ASN A 352 6.77 13.28 -10.24
C ASN A 352 5.24 13.20 -10.16
N ILE A 353 4.66 12.05 -9.81
CA ILE A 353 3.21 11.93 -9.60
C ILE A 353 2.82 12.64 -8.32
N THR A 354 3.44 12.27 -7.19
CA THR A 354 3.07 12.76 -5.85
C THR A 354 3.10 14.29 -5.76
N PHE A 355 4.23 14.92 -6.12
CA PHE A 355 4.39 16.35 -5.89
C PHE A 355 3.66 17.20 -6.93
N ASN A 356 3.47 16.70 -8.15
CA ASN A 356 2.61 17.39 -9.12
C ASN A 356 1.12 17.29 -8.72
N LEU A 357 0.64 16.18 -8.16
CA LEU A 357 -0.71 16.10 -7.59
C LEU A 357 -0.88 17.08 -6.41
N ALA A 358 0.06 17.08 -5.47
CA ALA A 358 0.03 17.99 -4.32
C ALA A 358 0.00 19.46 -4.74
N SER A 359 0.84 19.87 -5.69
CA SER A 359 0.89 21.24 -6.21
C SER A 359 -0.40 21.71 -6.89
N HIS A 360 -1.26 20.77 -7.30
CA HIS A 360 -2.58 21.06 -7.87
C HIS A 360 -3.72 20.88 -6.85
N GLY A 361 -3.41 20.74 -5.57
CA GLY A 361 -4.38 20.67 -4.49
C GLY A 361 -5.07 19.32 -4.30
N TYR A 362 -4.58 18.24 -4.94
CA TYR A 362 -5.07 16.89 -4.69
C TYR A 362 -4.56 16.35 -3.35
N ARG A 363 -5.38 15.55 -2.68
CA ARG A 363 -4.95 14.83 -1.48
C ARG A 363 -4.05 13.67 -1.87
N VAL A 364 -2.81 13.69 -1.41
CA VAL A 364 -1.81 12.68 -1.76
C VAL A 364 -0.92 12.35 -0.57
N SER A 365 -0.54 11.09 -0.44
CA SER A 365 0.39 10.59 0.58
C SER A 365 1.54 9.82 -0.02
N LYS A 366 2.67 9.84 0.69
CA LYS A 366 3.71 8.83 0.57
C LYS A 366 3.43 7.69 1.55
N TYR A 367 3.39 6.45 1.04
CA TYR A 367 3.40 5.25 1.87
C TYR A 367 4.82 5.07 2.41
N LEU A 368 4.97 5.25 3.72
CA LEU A 368 6.25 5.42 4.40
C LEU A 368 6.51 4.24 5.35
N PRO A 369 7.23 3.20 4.90
CA PRO A 369 7.65 2.13 5.78
C PRO A 369 8.64 2.64 6.81
N PHE A 370 8.57 2.07 8.01
CA PHE A 370 9.57 2.29 9.06
C PHE A 370 9.75 1.02 9.90
N GLY A 371 10.87 0.92 10.56
CA GLY A 371 11.22 -0.21 11.42
C GLY A 371 12.69 -0.58 11.34
N PRO A 372 13.17 -1.48 12.21
CA PRO A 372 14.56 -1.93 12.23
C PRO A 372 15.01 -2.42 10.85
N ILE A 373 16.23 -2.09 10.44
CA ILE A 373 16.76 -2.45 9.11
C ILE A 373 16.55 -3.92 8.78
N LYS A 374 16.80 -4.83 9.74
CA LYS A 374 16.63 -6.28 9.54
C LYS A 374 15.21 -6.67 9.13
N ASP A 375 14.20 -5.97 9.64
CA ASP A 375 12.78 -6.29 9.44
C ASP A 375 12.23 -5.67 8.14
N VAL A 376 12.81 -4.57 7.66
CA VAL A 376 12.43 -3.94 6.40
C VAL A 376 13.20 -4.44 5.17
N ILE A 377 14.15 -5.36 5.33
CA ILE A 377 14.91 -5.94 4.20
C ILE A 377 14.02 -6.58 3.14
N PRO A 378 13.00 -7.41 3.47
CA PRO A 378 12.13 -7.98 2.45
C PRO A 378 11.43 -6.90 1.61
N TYR A 379 11.00 -5.81 2.24
CA TYR A 379 10.44 -4.65 1.57
C TYR A 379 11.46 -4.00 0.61
N LEU A 380 12.69 -3.72 1.07
CA LEU A 380 13.76 -3.11 0.26
C LEU A 380 14.13 -3.97 -0.94
N MET A 381 14.17 -5.29 -0.77
CA MET A 381 14.46 -6.22 -1.87
C MET A 381 13.36 -6.23 -2.92
N ARG A 382 12.07 -6.20 -2.52
CA ARG A 382 10.96 -6.06 -3.47
C ARG A 382 11.07 -4.74 -4.25
N ARG A 383 11.40 -3.63 -3.59
CA ARG A 383 11.61 -2.33 -4.30
C ARG A 383 12.73 -2.40 -5.32
N ALA A 384 13.86 -3.01 -4.96
CA ALA A 384 14.96 -3.19 -5.90
C ALA A 384 14.57 -4.07 -7.11
N GLN A 385 13.82 -5.14 -6.89
CA GLN A 385 13.32 -6.02 -7.96
C GLN A 385 12.28 -5.33 -8.86
N GLU A 386 11.29 -4.65 -8.30
CA GLU A 386 10.26 -3.95 -9.07
C GLU A 386 10.85 -2.85 -9.95
N ASN A 387 11.79 -2.09 -9.42
CA ASN A 387 12.47 -1.07 -10.20
C ASN A 387 13.28 -1.65 -11.38
N SER A 388 13.62 -2.93 -11.37
CA SER A 388 14.36 -3.58 -12.45
C SER A 388 13.46 -4.34 -13.44
N SER A 389 12.33 -4.88 -12.96
CA SER A 389 11.45 -5.78 -13.74
C SER A 389 10.42 -5.03 -14.58
N VAL A 390 10.05 -3.81 -14.17
CA VAL A 390 9.13 -2.97 -14.95
C VAL A 390 9.94 -2.23 -16.01
N ALA A 391 10.01 -2.81 -17.20
CA ALA A 391 10.63 -2.15 -18.36
C ALA A 391 10.01 -0.74 -18.53
N GLY A 392 10.82 0.29 -18.31
CA GLY A 392 10.43 1.68 -18.46
C GLY A 392 10.30 2.50 -17.16
N GLN A 393 9.99 1.91 -15.99
CA GLN A 393 9.80 2.72 -14.78
C GLN A 393 11.14 3.25 -14.23
N THR A 394 12.16 2.41 -14.09
CA THR A 394 13.50 2.89 -13.70
C THR A 394 14.07 3.86 -14.70
N GLY A 395 13.87 3.62 -16.00
CA GLY A 395 14.29 4.55 -17.05
C GLY A 395 13.56 5.89 -16.97
N ARG A 396 12.25 5.87 -16.63
CA ARG A 396 11.45 7.08 -16.43
C ARG A 396 11.93 7.89 -15.21
N GLU A 397 12.08 7.26 -14.05
CA GLU A 397 12.59 7.91 -12.82
C GLU A 397 13.98 8.51 -13.06
N LEU A 398 14.90 7.74 -13.64
CA LEU A 398 16.25 8.18 -13.92
C LEU A 398 16.27 9.38 -14.88
N GLY A 399 15.48 9.32 -15.97
CA GLY A 399 15.37 10.41 -16.93
C GLY A 399 14.83 11.71 -16.33
N LEU A 400 13.84 11.61 -15.41
CA LEU A 400 13.31 12.77 -14.69
C LEU A 400 14.34 13.38 -13.73
N ILE A 401 15.09 12.53 -13.00
CA ILE A 401 16.18 12.98 -12.12
C ILE A 401 17.28 13.68 -12.93
N GLU A 402 17.66 13.12 -14.08
CA GLU A 402 18.67 13.72 -14.98
C GLU A 402 18.20 15.07 -15.53
N LYS A 403 16.94 15.17 -15.95
CA LYS A 403 16.32 16.42 -16.38
C LYS A 403 16.40 17.50 -15.29
N GLU A 404 16.09 17.13 -14.05
CA GLU A 404 16.14 18.07 -12.92
C GLU A 404 17.58 18.47 -12.55
N LEU A 405 18.54 17.53 -12.56
CA LEU A 405 19.95 17.85 -12.34
C LEU A 405 20.51 18.81 -13.37
N ILE A 406 20.04 18.72 -14.64
CA ILE A 406 20.41 19.67 -15.71
C ILE A 406 19.75 21.04 -15.46
N ARG A 407 18.46 21.06 -15.07
CA ARG A 407 17.73 22.30 -14.78
C ARG A 407 18.41 23.10 -13.67
N ARG A 408 18.84 22.43 -12.58
CA ARG A 408 19.49 23.09 -11.43
C ARG A 408 20.90 23.60 -11.69
N LYS A 409 21.53 23.18 -12.76
CA LYS A 409 22.86 23.69 -13.16
C LYS A 409 22.78 24.99 -13.98
N ARG A 410 21.60 25.34 -14.47
CA ARG A 410 21.32 26.58 -15.18
C ARG A 410 20.92 27.71 -14.25
#